data_367f152ff699ff62b1794a2f0c29ef5e
#
_entry.id   367f152ff699ff62b1794a2f0c29ef5e
#
_cell.length_a   1.000
_cell.length_b   1.000
_cell.length_c   1.000
_cell.angle_alpha   90.00
_cell.angle_beta   90.00
_cell.angle_gamma   90.00
#
_symmetry.space_group_name_H-M   'P 1'
#
loop_
_entity.id
_entity.type
_entity.pdbx_description
1 polymer ?
#
loop_
_entity_poly.entity_id
_entity_poly.type
_entity_poly.pdbx_seq_one_letter_code
_entity_poly.pdbx_strand_id
1 'polypeptide(L)'
;HITEKNGKKYLNSFPIDKDGLVMPDTKDNKIKYQEPIELNPKNTLIMPRGLGTLGFTSSRYWVDTIRSLELYGFLTIPSIKCWDNCSSKYLTDILCRNAGLKTPKTVAISHSEDTERVVKELGNKFPVILKSSTGTQTGVGVTIVESMRSLNAFIQMILLYNKYLPIIIQEYIPLDYDVRVMVLDGEILGAMKRKVITDGSDFRSNVSLGAEAEKIEITEIEKDNAIKAAEAVDGKLVGIDFIPAKNREKEQPYILEVNSMPGFSGIEKIKNGLTQEILEHFKNRDNWRK
;
A
#
# COMPACT_ATOMS: atom_id res chain seq x y z
N HIS A 1 -4.68 -16.96 -16.51
CA HIS A 1 -5.56 -17.85 -15.74
C HIS A 1 -4.85 -19.15 -15.41
N ILE A 2 -5.39 -19.88 -14.41
CA ILE A 2 -4.84 -21.16 -13.98
C ILE A 2 -5.68 -22.27 -14.58
N THR A 3 -5.02 -23.29 -15.15
CA THR A 3 -5.65 -24.52 -15.63
C THR A 3 -5.07 -25.71 -14.91
N GLU A 4 -5.85 -26.78 -14.79
CA GLU A 4 -5.40 -28.05 -14.24
C GLU A 4 -5.47 -29.12 -15.33
N LYS A 5 -4.38 -29.88 -15.48
CA LYS A 5 -4.26 -31.00 -16.41
C LYS A 5 -3.44 -32.13 -15.77
N ASN A 6 -4.03 -33.33 -15.69
CA ASN A 6 -3.36 -34.51 -15.11
C ASN A 6 -2.85 -34.28 -13.66
N GLY A 7 -3.63 -33.57 -12.84
CA GLY A 7 -3.28 -33.25 -11.46
C GLY A 7 -2.18 -32.16 -11.31
N LYS A 8 -1.74 -31.57 -12.40
CA LYS A 8 -0.77 -30.47 -12.42
C LYS A 8 -1.44 -29.15 -12.74
N LYS A 9 -0.97 -28.06 -12.12
CA LYS A 9 -1.48 -26.71 -12.33
C LYS A 9 -0.53 -25.92 -13.24
N TYR A 10 -1.10 -25.15 -14.14
CA TYR A 10 -0.38 -24.37 -15.12
C TYR A 10 -0.85 -22.91 -15.09
N LEU A 11 0.10 -21.99 -15.06
CA LEU A 11 -0.16 -20.58 -15.28
C LEU A 11 -0.15 -20.29 -16.78
N ASN A 12 -1.29 -19.88 -17.30
CA ASN A 12 -1.43 -19.43 -18.68
C ASN A 12 -1.39 -17.89 -18.68
N SER A 13 -0.45 -17.33 -19.40
CA SER A 13 -0.20 -15.90 -19.50
C SER A 13 -0.18 -15.45 -20.96
N PHE A 14 -0.32 -14.15 -21.15
CA PHE A 14 -0.16 -13.48 -22.44
C PHE A 14 0.65 -12.19 -22.19
N PRO A 15 1.39 -11.70 -23.20
CA PRO A 15 2.15 -10.48 -23.03
C PRO A 15 1.22 -9.27 -22.87
N ILE A 16 1.61 -8.36 -22.01
CA ILE A 16 0.95 -7.08 -21.80
C ILE A 16 1.96 -5.96 -22.04
N ASP A 17 1.48 -4.80 -22.48
CA ASP A 17 2.29 -3.59 -22.60
C ASP A 17 2.49 -2.89 -21.24
N LYS A 18 3.18 -1.75 -21.26
CA LYS A 18 3.43 -0.91 -20.10
C LYS A 18 2.15 -0.38 -19.41
N ASP A 19 1.04 -0.32 -20.14
CA ASP A 19 -0.26 0.18 -19.67
C ASP A 19 -1.18 -0.97 -19.23
N GLY A 20 -0.69 -2.23 -19.28
CA GLY A 20 -1.42 -3.42 -18.88
C GLY A 20 -2.38 -3.95 -19.93
N LEU A 21 -2.31 -3.46 -21.17
CA LEU A 21 -3.14 -3.94 -22.25
C LEU A 21 -2.55 -5.20 -22.88
N VAL A 22 -3.42 -6.14 -23.25
CA VAL A 22 -3.00 -7.37 -23.92
C VAL A 22 -2.43 -7.04 -25.29
N MET A 23 -1.20 -7.48 -25.54
CA MET A 23 -0.53 -7.28 -26.83
C MET A 23 -0.87 -8.42 -27.78
N PRO A 24 -1.58 -8.14 -28.89
CA PRO A 24 -1.76 -9.14 -29.94
C PRO A 24 -0.43 -9.40 -30.65
N ASP A 25 -0.30 -10.60 -31.23
CA ASP A 25 0.82 -10.89 -32.14
C ASP A 25 0.74 -9.96 -33.36
N THR A 26 1.87 -9.34 -33.67
CA THR A 26 1.96 -8.36 -34.80
C THR A 26 1.75 -9.00 -36.18
N LYS A 27 1.86 -10.33 -36.30
CA LYS A 27 1.73 -11.03 -37.59
C LYS A 27 0.30 -11.38 -37.98
N ASP A 28 -0.51 -11.79 -37.01
CA ASP A 28 -1.88 -12.27 -37.27
C ASP A 28 -2.96 -11.56 -36.44
N ASN A 29 -2.58 -10.55 -35.67
CA ASN A 29 -3.43 -9.77 -34.78
C ASN A 29 -4.21 -10.65 -33.75
N LYS A 30 -3.68 -11.84 -33.43
CA LYS A 30 -4.26 -12.76 -32.47
C LYS A 30 -3.51 -12.69 -31.14
N ILE A 31 -4.25 -12.85 -30.05
CA ILE A 31 -3.65 -12.99 -28.73
C ILE A 31 -3.03 -14.39 -28.63
N LYS A 32 -1.71 -14.46 -28.49
CA LYS A 32 -0.99 -15.71 -28.25
C LYS A 32 -0.63 -15.82 -26.78
N TYR A 33 -1.06 -16.91 -26.14
CA TYR A 33 -0.57 -17.27 -24.84
C TYR A 33 0.90 -17.66 -24.91
N GLN A 34 1.65 -17.31 -23.88
CA GLN A 34 2.98 -17.87 -23.65
C GLN A 34 2.86 -19.36 -23.29
N GLU A 35 3.95 -20.11 -23.45
CA GLU A 35 3.99 -21.51 -22.99
C GLU A 35 3.55 -21.59 -21.52
N PRO A 36 2.62 -22.52 -21.21
CA PRO A 36 2.11 -22.66 -19.86
C PRO A 36 3.22 -23.03 -18.86
N ILE A 37 3.31 -22.29 -17.77
CA ILE A 37 4.28 -22.58 -16.70
C ILE A 37 3.66 -23.56 -15.71
N GLU A 38 4.28 -24.71 -15.51
CA GLU A 38 3.87 -25.66 -14.48
C GLU A 38 4.16 -25.07 -13.10
N LEU A 39 3.14 -25.03 -12.26
CA LEU A 39 3.20 -24.51 -10.90
C LEU A 39 3.18 -25.65 -9.88
N ASN A 40 4.12 -25.64 -8.94
CA ASN A 40 4.16 -26.59 -7.84
C ASN A 40 4.26 -25.83 -6.50
N PRO A 41 3.26 -25.95 -5.60
CA PRO A 41 3.25 -25.19 -4.33
C PRO A 41 4.42 -25.52 -3.41
N LYS A 42 5.10 -26.65 -3.63
CA LYS A 42 6.28 -27.02 -2.84
C LYS A 42 7.54 -26.23 -3.22
N ASN A 43 7.59 -25.61 -4.41
CA ASN A 43 8.78 -24.92 -4.91
C ASN A 43 8.50 -23.61 -5.63
N THR A 44 7.25 -23.15 -5.65
CA THR A 44 6.84 -21.92 -6.33
C THR A 44 6.23 -20.96 -5.33
N LEU A 45 6.82 -19.78 -5.20
CA LEU A 45 6.29 -18.63 -4.49
C LEU A 45 5.73 -17.64 -5.51
N ILE A 46 4.61 -17.05 -5.22
CA ILE A 46 3.94 -16.07 -6.09
C ILE A 46 4.05 -14.67 -5.48
N MET A 47 4.66 -13.76 -6.22
CA MET A 47 4.72 -12.33 -5.84
C MET A 47 3.90 -11.50 -6.82
N PRO A 48 2.59 -11.31 -6.59
CA PRO A 48 1.76 -10.47 -7.44
C PRO A 48 2.21 -9.03 -7.36
N ARG A 49 2.25 -8.34 -8.51
CA ARG A 49 2.62 -6.92 -8.61
C ARG A 49 1.63 -6.17 -9.50
N GLY A 50 1.47 -4.88 -9.27
CA GLY A 50 0.68 -4.01 -10.15
C GLY A 50 -0.84 -4.13 -10.01
N LEU A 51 -1.37 -4.81 -8.99
CA LEU A 51 -2.83 -5.01 -8.82
C LEU A 51 -3.60 -3.69 -8.61
N GLY A 52 -2.95 -2.65 -8.12
CA GLY A 52 -3.58 -1.35 -7.84
C GLY A 52 -3.85 -0.47 -9.07
N THR A 53 -3.35 -0.84 -10.24
CA THR A 53 -3.51 -0.05 -11.49
C THR A 53 -4.68 -0.52 -12.35
N LEU A 54 -5.28 -1.66 -12.00
CA LEU A 54 -6.37 -2.26 -12.75
C LEU A 54 -7.73 -1.68 -12.32
N GLY A 55 -8.65 -1.49 -13.25
CA GLY A 55 -10.02 -1.07 -12.96
C GLY A 55 -10.75 -2.08 -12.07
N PHE A 56 -11.85 -1.66 -11.42
CA PHE A 56 -12.55 -2.44 -10.38
C PHE A 56 -12.89 -3.89 -10.78
N THR A 57 -13.39 -4.13 -11.98
CA THR A 57 -13.73 -5.47 -12.48
C THR A 57 -12.49 -6.36 -12.67
N SER A 58 -11.41 -5.78 -13.18
CA SER A 58 -10.13 -6.48 -13.34
C SER A 58 -9.49 -6.78 -12.00
N SER A 59 -9.63 -5.87 -11.01
CA SER A 59 -9.12 -6.08 -9.64
C SER A 59 -9.76 -7.29 -8.98
N ARG A 60 -11.08 -7.48 -9.11
CA ARG A 60 -11.78 -8.63 -8.55
C ARG A 60 -11.29 -9.96 -9.12
N TYR A 61 -11.12 -10.03 -10.43
CA TYR A 61 -10.58 -11.22 -11.09
C TYR A 61 -9.18 -11.60 -10.56
N TRP A 62 -8.30 -10.62 -10.39
CA TRP A 62 -6.96 -10.84 -9.85
C TRP A 62 -6.97 -11.28 -8.40
N VAL A 63 -7.81 -10.68 -7.57
CA VAL A 63 -8.00 -11.09 -6.17
C VAL A 63 -8.45 -12.54 -6.10
N ASP A 64 -9.45 -12.94 -6.90
CA ASP A 64 -9.94 -14.31 -6.92
C ASP A 64 -8.89 -15.29 -7.48
N THR A 65 -8.05 -14.86 -8.42
CA THR A 65 -6.93 -15.66 -8.93
C THR A 65 -5.89 -15.92 -7.83
N ILE A 66 -5.48 -14.88 -7.08
CA ILE A 66 -4.52 -15.03 -5.97
C ILE A 66 -5.13 -15.90 -4.87
N ARG A 67 -6.39 -15.67 -4.50
CA ARG A 67 -7.10 -16.49 -3.52
C ARG A 67 -7.14 -17.96 -3.94
N SER A 68 -7.36 -18.24 -5.22
CA SER A 68 -7.33 -19.60 -5.76
C SER A 68 -5.94 -20.23 -5.63
N LEU A 69 -4.87 -19.48 -5.85
CA LEU A 69 -3.50 -19.94 -5.65
C LEU A 69 -3.25 -20.32 -4.19
N GLU A 70 -3.67 -19.50 -3.25
CA GLU A 70 -3.57 -19.80 -1.80
C GLU A 70 -4.35 -21.08 -1.43
N LEU A 71 -5.59 -21.23 -1.94
CA LEU A 71 -6.38 -22.44 -1.75
C LEU A 71 -5.69 -23.70 -2.34
N TYR A 72 -4.88 -23.55 -3.37
CA TYR A 72 -4.05 -24.60 -3.94
C TYR A 72 -2.74 -24.83 -3.18
N GLY A 73 -2.51 -24.10 -2.08
CA GLY A 73 -1.34 -24.25 -1.21
C GLY A 73 -0.10 -23.48 -1.64
N PHE A 74 -0.22 -22.51 -2.56
CA PHE A 74 0.87 -21.63 -2.89
C PHE A 74 1.05 -20.55 -1.84
N LEU A 75 2.29 -20.21 -1.52
CA LEU A 75 2.62 -19.01 -0.79
C LEU A 75 2.49 -17.81 -1.74
N THR A 76 1.69 -16.82 -1.37
CA THR A 76 1.60 -15.54 -2.07
C THR A 76 2.13 -14.42 -1.19
N ILE A 77 2.84 -13.44 -1.77
CA ILE A 77 3.38 -12.27 -1.07
C ILE A 77 3.10 -11.02 -1.90
N PRO A 78 2.16 -10.18 -1.44
CA PRO A 78 1.37 -10.32 -0.21
C PRO A 78 0.39 -11.50 -0.27
N SER A 79 -0.01 -11.98 0.92
CA SER A 79 -1.19 -12.82 1.04
C SER A 79 -2.44 -12.03 0.69
N ILE A 80 -3.52 -12.72 0.31
CA ILE A 80 -4.79 -12.05 0.05
C ILE A 80 -5.31 -11.32 1.29
N LYS A 81 -5.06 -11.86 2.48
CA LYS A 81 -5.41 -11.23 3.76
C LYS A 81 -4.63 -9.93 3.97
N CYS A 82 -3.31 -9.94 3.76
CA CYS A 82 -2.51 -8.73 3.83
C CYS A 82 -2.95 -7.69 2.80
N TRP A 83 -3.24 -8.12 1.57
CA TRP A 83 -3.72 -7.25 0.52
C TRP A 83 -5.06 -6.61 0.89
N ASP A 84 -6.04 -7.37 1.36
CA ASP A 84 -7.36 -6.89 1.81
C ASP A 84 -7.18 -5.87 2.96
N ASN A 85 -6.36 -6.18 3.96
CA ASN A 85 -6.09 -5.31 5.11
C ASN A 85 -5.46 -3.97 4.71
N CYS A 86 -4.62 -3.96 3.69
CA CYS A 86 -3.93 -2.76 3.20
C CYS A 86 -4.70 -2.02 2.09
N SER A 87 -5.71 -2.64 1.47
CA SER A 87 -6.46 -2.04 0.35
C SER A 87 -7.36 -0.88 0.78
N SER A 88 -7.78 -0.86 2.04
CA SER A 88 -8.59 0.19 2.64
C SER A 88 -7.78 0.96 3.68
N LYS A 89 -7.50 2.23 3.41
CA LYS A 89 -6.79 3.12 4.37
C LYS A 89 -7.51 3.21 5.72
N TYR A 90 -8.84 3.13 5.72
CA TYR A 90 -9.65 3.14 6.95
C TYR A 90 -9.48 1.85 7.75
N LEU A 91 -9.51 0.69 7.09
CA LEU A 91 -9.28 -0.60 7.77
C LEU A 91 -7.85 -0.69 8.31
N THR A 92 -6.86 -0.28 7.54
CA THR A 92 -5.45 -0.24 7.98
C THR A 92 -5.28 0.62 9.23
N ASP A 93 -5.92 1.80 9.27
CA ASP A 93 -5.92 2.68 10.45
C ASP A 93 -6.52 1.98 11.69
N ILE A 94 -7.66 1.30 11.54
CA ILE A 94 -8.29 0.53 12.64
C ILE A 94 -7.37 -0.59 13.12
N LEU A 95 -6.76 -1.35 12.22
CA LEU A 95 -5.85 -2.45 12.56
C LEU A 95 -4.63 -1.93 13.33
N CYS A 96 -4.01 -0.84 12.85
CA CYS A 96 -2.89 -0.21 13.55
C CYS A 96 -3.28 0.28 14.95
N ARG A 97 -4.42 0.96 15.10
CA ARG A 97 -4.90 1.41 16.42
C ARG A 97 -5.18 0.25 17.36
N ASN A 98 -5.79 -0.82 16.88
CA ASN A 98 -6.04 -2.03 17.68
C ASN A 98 -4.75 -2.72 18.13
N ALA A 99 -3.66 -2.58 17.37
CA ALA A 99 -2.32 -3.02 17.75
C ALA A 99 -1.60 -2.06 18.72
N GLY A 100 -2.27 -0.99 19.20
CA GLY A 100 -1.71 0.00 20.10
C GLY A 100 -0.77 1.01 19.44
N LEU A 101 -0.81 1.12 18.12
CA LEU A 101 -0.01 2.08 17.35
C LEU A 101 -0.71 3.44 17.29
N LYS A 102 0.10 4.49 17.28
CA LYS A 102 -0.37 5.86 17.11
C LYS A 102 -0.62 6.15 15.63
N THR A 103 -1.83 6.58 15.31
CA THR A 103 -2.22 7.04 13.98
C THR A 103 -2.83 8.44 14.07
N PRO A 104 -2.85 9.26 13.02
CA PRO A 104 -3.66 10.48 13.01
C PRO A 104 -5.14 10.12 13.19
N LYS A 105 -5.89 10.92 13.92
CA LYS A 105 -7.34 10.70 14.08
C LYS A 105 -8.01 10.64 12.71
N THR A 106 -8.73 9.57 12.45
CA THR A 106 -9.28 9.25 11.13
C THR A 106 -10.76 8.89 11.24
N VAL A 107 -11.59 9.49 10.40
CA VAL A 107 -13.01 9.18 10.29
C VAL A 107 -13.36 8.97 8.83
N ALA A 108 -14.16 7.95 8.55
CA ALA A 108 -14.71 7.71 7.22
C ALA A 108 -16.17 8.16 7.16
N ILE A 109 -16.54 8.78 6.05
CA ILE A 109 -17.92 9.18 5.75
C ILE A 109 -18.34 8.66 4.38
N SER A 110 -19.64 8.47 4.21
CA SER A 110 -20.27 8.14 2.94
C SER A 110 -21.29 9.20 2.50
N HIS A 111 -21.60 10.19 3.36
CA HIS A 111 -22.60 11.23 3.11
C HIS A 111 -22.05 12.58 3.53
N SER A 112 -22.42 13.62 2.80
CA SER A 112 -21.98 15.00 3.06
C SER A 112 -22.52 15.58 4.37
N GLU A 113 -23.67 15.10 4.83
CA GLU A 113 -24.34 15.55 6.06
C GLU A 113 -23.52 15.22 7.32
N ASP A 114 -22.64 14.25 7.24
CA ASP A 114 -21.74 13.86 8.35
C ASP A 114 -20.57 14.84 8.56
N THR A 115 -20.29 15.74 7.62
CA THR A 115 -19.06 16.54 7.60
C THR A 115 -18.86 17.37 8.87
N GLU A 116 -19.91 18.07 9.34
CA GLU A 116 -19.82 18.90 10.55
C GLU A 116 -19.57 18.06 11.80
N ARG A 117 -20.24 16.92 11.94
CA ARG A 117 -20.04 15.98 13.04
C ARG A 117 -18.61 15.50 13.08
N VAL A 118 -18.08 15.09 11.94
CA VAL A 118 -16.70 14.56 11.82
C VAL A 118 -15.66 15.62 12.16
N VAL A 119 -15.79 16.83 11.65
CA VAL A 119 -14.84 17.91 11.99
C VAL A 119 -14.89 18.22 13.49
N LYS A 120 -16.06 18.12 14.13
CA LYS A 120 -16.18 18.24 15.58
C LYS A 120 -15.47 17.11 16.32
N GLU A 121 -15.59 15.85 15.86
CA GLU A 121 -14.87 14.70 16.40
C GLU A 121 -13.34 14.87 16.27
N LEU A 122 -12.87 15.51 15.21
CA LEU A 122 -11.46 15.85 14.99
C LEU A 122 -11.00 17.08 15.80
N GLY A 123 -11.88 17.66 16.63
CA GLY A 123 -11.57 18.75 17.54
C GLY A 123 -11.76 20.14 16.95
N ASN A 124 -12.59 20.30 15.90
CA ASN A 124 -12.87 21.56 15.19
C ASN A 124 -11.62 22.29 14.70
N LYS A 125 -10.59 21.55 14.29
CA LYS A 125 -9.31 22.12 13.85
C LYS A 125 -9.12 21.94 12.37
N PHE A 126 -8.63 22.98 11.73
CA PHE A 126 -8.12 22.97 10.37
C PHE A 126 -6.61 23.30 10.37
N PRO A 127 -5.86 22.88 9.37
CA PRO A 127 -6.29 22.07 8.23
C PRO A 127 -6.61 20.61 8.61
N VAL A 128 -7.36 19.93 7.73
CA VAL A 128 -7.56 18.48 7.76
C VAL A 128 -7.08 17.86 6.46
N ILE A 129 -6.81 16.56 6.47
CA ILE A 129 -6.50 15.80 5.26
C ILE A 129 -7.78 15.12 4.75
N LEU A 130 -8.07 15.31 3.48
CA LEU A 130 -9.13 14.62 2.76
C LEU A 130 -8.50 13.56 1.86
N LYS A 131 -8.98 12.30 1.97
CA LYS A 131 -8.45 11.16 1.21
C LYS A 131 -9.59 10.31 0.64
N SER A 132 -9.37 9.70 -0.53
CA SER A 132 -10.15 8.54 -0.95
C SER A 132 -9.80 7.33 -0.07
N SER A 133 -10.78 6.51 0.30
CA SER A 133 -10.56 5.29 1.09
C SER A 133 -9.76 4.24 0.31
N THR A 134 -9.94 4.19 -1.01
CA THR A 134 -9.18 3.31 -1.91
C THR A 134 -8.05 4.12 -2.54
N GLY A 135 -6.81 3.71 -2.29
CA GLY A 135 -5.64 4.45 -2.76
C GLY A 135 -5.34 4.23 -4.24
N THR A 136 -4.93 5.30 -4.92
CA THR A 136 -4.08 5.18 -6.09
C THR A 136 -2.63 5.16 -5.59
N GLN A 137 -1.78 4.29 -6.14
CA GLN A 137 -0.36 4.17 -5.74
C GLN A 137 0.46 5.46 -5.96
N THR A 138 -0.11 6.45 -6.61
CA THR A 138 0.52 7.72 -6.99
C THR A 138 0.21 8.89 -6.06
N GLY A 139 -0.51 8.66 -4.93
CA GLY A 139 -0.93 9.76 -4.02
C GLY A 139 -2.02 10.66 -4.59
N VAL A 140 -2.58 10.36 -5.75
CA VAL A 140 -3.76 11.04 -6.30
C VAL A 140 -4.95 10.81 -5.36
N GLY A 141 -5.72 11.86 -5.06
CA GLY A 141 -6.89 11.78 -4.16
C GLY A 141 -6.57 12.03 -2.69
N VAL A 142 -5.43 12.66 -2.38
CA VAL A 142 -5.10 13.20 -1.05
C VAL A 142 -4.95 14.71 -1.19
N THR A 143 -5.62 15.49 -0.33
CA THR A 143 -5.51 16.95 -0.31
C THR A 143 -5.57 17.50 1.11
N ILE A 144 -4.91 18.64 1.34
CA ILE A 144 -5.06 19.44 2.55
C ILE A 144 -6.27 20.36 2.35
N VAL A 145 -7.10 20.46 3.38
CA VAL A 145 -8.30 21.30 3.36
C VAL A 145 -8.26 22.24 4.56
N GLU A 146 -8.30 23.53 4.30
CA GLU A 146 -8.06 24.58 5.29
C GLU A 146 -9.33 25.15 5.93
N SER A 147 -10.49 24.80 5.43
CA SER A 147 -11.77 25.35 5.94
C SER A 147 -12.95 24.40 5.69
N MET A 148 -14.00 24.56 6.49
CA MET A 148 -15.28 23.86 6.30
C MET A 148 -15.87 24.10 4.90
N ARG A 149 -15.75 25.33 4.39
CA ARG A 149 -16.26 25.66 3.05
C ARG A 149 -15.55 24.83 1.97
N SER A 150 -14.24 24.78 2.01
CA SER A 150 -13.44 23.99 1.05
C SER A 150 -13.73 22.50 1.21
N LEU A 151 -13.85 22.00 2.45
CA LEU A 151 -14.16 20.60 2.74
C LEU A 151 -15.50 20.19 2.11
N ASN A 152 -16.55 20.97 2.33
CA ASN A 152 -17.87 20.69 1.77
C ASN A 152 -17.84 20.71 0.22
N ALA A 153 -17.12 21.66 -0.38
CA ALA A 153 -16.99 21.74 -1.83
C ALA A 153 -16.29 20.50 -2.43
N PHE A 154 -15.18 20.06 -1.82
CA PHE A 154 -14.47 18.85 -2.26
C PHE A 154 -15.30 17.58 -2.08
N ILE A 155 -16.00 17.43 -0.94
CA ILE A 155 -16.86 16.28 -0.70
C ILE A 155 -17.98 16.22 -1.74
N GLN A 156 -18.65 17.36 -2.01
CA GLN A 156 -19.68 17.43 -3.04
C GLN A 156 -19.14 17.03 -4.42
N MET A 157 -17.97 17.53 -4.82
CA MET A 157 -17.31 17.14 -6.07
C MET A 157 -17.05 15.63 -6.15
N ILE A 158 -16.50 15.05 -5.09
CA ILE A 158 -16.20 13.60 -5.04
C ILE A 158 -17.48 12.78 -5.16
N LEU A 159 -18.52 13.14 -4.42
CA LEU A 159 -19.81 12.45 -4.42
C LEU A 159 -20.58 12.62 -5.75
N LEU A 160 -20.40 13.74 -6.46
CA LEU A 160 -20.93 13.89 -7.82
C LEU A 160 -20.27 12.92 -8.79
N TYR A 161 -18.97 12.70 -8.67
CA TYR A 161 -18.24 11.77 -9.52
C TYR A 161 -18.55 10.30 -9.15
N ASN A 162 -18.59 9.99 -7.87
CA ASN A 162 -18.91 8.65 -7.36
C ASN A 162 -19.57 8.74 -5.98
N LYS A 163 -20.90 8.70 -5.97
CA LYS A 163 -21.72 8.81 -4.74
C LYS A 163 -21.53 7.68 -3.72
N TYR A 164 -20.87 6.60 -4.10
CA TYR A 164 -20.62 5.45 -3.22
C TYR A 164 -19.16 5.38 -2.74
N LEU A 165 -18.33 6.35 -3.09
CA LEU A 165 -16.94 6.35 -2.68
C LEU A 165 -16.82 6.76 -1.21
N PRO A 166 -16.36 5.89 -0.31
CA PRO A 166 -16.08 6.29 1.06
C PRO A 166 -14.96 7.34 1.09
N ILE A 167 -15.17 8.39 1.83
CA ILE A 167 -14.25 9.52 1.97
C ILE A 167 -13.65 9.47 3.37
N ILE A 168 -12.34 9.65 3.46
CA ILE A 168 -11.60 9.72 4.73
C ILE A 168 -11.29 11.18 5.02
N ILE A 169 -11.67 11.64 6.21
CA ILE A 169 -11.23 12.90 6.79
C ILE A 169 -10.30 12.57 7.94
N GLN A 170 -9.10 13.14 7.92
CA GLN A 170 -8.04 12.81 8.86
C GLN A 170 -7.42 14.07 9.44
N GLU A 171 -7.03 14.00 10.71
CA GLU A 171 -6.24 15.02 11.39
C GLU A 171 -4.96 15.32 10.58
N TYR A 172 -4.66 16.60 10.40
CA TYR A 172 -3.41 17.03 9.81
C TYR A 172 -2.29 17.03 10.85
N ILE A 173 -1.26 16.25 10.59
CA ILE A 173 -0.03 16.24 11.39
C ILE A 173 1.03 17.01 10.59
N PRO A 174 1.52 18.16 11.08
CA PRO A 174 2.61 18.89 10.42
C PRO A 174 3.87 18.03 10.32
N LEU A 175 4.49 18.02 9.15
CA LEU A 175 5.72 17.25 8.91
C LEU A 175 6.66 18.01 7.98
N ASP A 176 7.96 17.86 8.24
CA ASP A 176 9.03 18.29 7.33
C ASP A 176 9.45 17.14 6.41
N TYR A 177 9.25 15.92 6.88
CA TYR A 177 9.50 14.67 6.15
C TYR A 177 8.70 13.54 6.75
N ASP A 178 8.47 12.52 5.95
CA ASP A 178 8.03 11.23 6.42
C ASP A 178 9.13 10.17 6.26
N VAL A 179 8.91 9.01 6.87
CA VAL A 179 9.82 7.87 6.79
C VAL A 179 9.08 6.69 6.21
N ARG A 180 9.67 6.05 5.19
CA ARG A 180 9.26 4.73 4.70
C ARG A 180 10.22 3.69 5.21
N VAL A 181 9.68 2.67 5.89
CA VAL A 181 10.41 1.50 6.36
C VAL A 181 9.94 0.27 5.59
N MET A 182 10.87 -0.55 5.15
CA MET A 182 10.58 -1.86 4.58
C MET A 182 10.75 -2.94 5.64
N VAL A 183 9.71 -3.74 5.84
CA VAL A 183 9.71 -4.88 6.78
C VAL A 183 9.57 -6.17 5.99
N LEU A 184 10.39 -7.17 6.33
CA LEU A 184 10.36 -8.52 5.80
C LEU A 184 10.37 -9.52 6.96
N ASP A 185 9.30 -10.31 7.13
CA ASP A 185 9.15 -11.33 8.17
C ASP A 185 9.55 -10.84 9.59
N GLY A 186 9.14 -9.62 9.95
CA GLY A 186 9.44 -9.02 11.25
C GLY A 186 10.83 -8.38 11.37
N GLU A 187 11.60 -8.32 10.28
CA GLU A 187 12.91 -7.67 10.25
C GLU A 187 12.89 -6.39 9.39
N ILE A 188 13.68 -5.40 9.79
CA ILE A 188 13.82 -4.15 9.05
C ILE A 188 14.83 -4.33 7.93
N LEU A 189 14.39 -4.30 6.69
CA LEU A 189 15.28 -4.34 5.53
C LEU A 189 15.97 -2.99 5.26
N GLY A 190 15.31 -1.89 5.55
CA GLY A 190 15.84 -0.55 5.33
C GLY A 190 14.81 0.53 5.55
N ALA A 191 15.30 1.75 5.70
CA ALA A 191 14.46 2.94 5.89
C ALA A 191 14.95 4.10 5.02
N MET A 192 14.02 4.90 4.52
CA MET A 192 14.30 6.13 3.81
C MET A 192 13.44 7.28 4.33
N LYS A 193 14.06 8.42 4.41
CA LYS A 193 13.41 9.70 4.65
C LYS A 193 12.99 10.29 3.31
N ARG A 194 11.78 10.83 3.25
CA ARG A 194 11.24 11.51 2.08
C ARG A 194 10.87 12.94 2.48
N LYS A 195 11.57 13.92 1.95
CA LYS A 195 11.29 15.32 2.24
C LYS A 195 10.03 15.78 1.52
N VAL A 196 9.25 16.62 2.19
CA VAL A 196 8.17 17.35 1.54
C VAL A 196 8.79 18.41 0.63
N ILE A 197 8.25 18.56 -0.58
CA ILE A 197 8.68 19.61 -1.52
C ILE A 197 8.17 20.95 -0.97
N THR A 198 9.10 21.83 -0.55
CA THR A 198 8.77 23.06 0.17
C THR A 198 8.54 24.28 -0.74
N ASP A 199 8.52 24.10 -2.06
CA ASP A 199 8.25 25.19 -3.01
C ASP A 199 6.76 25.62 -3.08
N GLY A 200 5.91 25.01 -2.24
CA GLY A 200 4.48 25.28 -2.19
C GLY A 200 3.66 24.57 -3.29
N SER A 201 4.31 23.80 -4.17
CA SER A 201 3.61 23.10 -5.26
C SER A 201 2.94 21.81 -4.81
N ASP A 202 3.50 21.12 -3.81
CA ASP A 202 2.94 19.87 -3.27
C ASP A 202 3.34 19.67 -1.79
N PHE A 203 2.43 19.14 -1.00
CA PHE A 203 2.68 18.78 0.41
C PHE A 203 3.01 17.29 0.58
N ARG A 204 2.95 16.52 -0.51
CA ARG A 204 3.16 15.07 -0.50
C ARG A 204 4.65 14.76 -0.62
N SER A 205 5.11 13.79 0.13
CA SER A 205 6.50 13.31 0.17
C SER A 205 6.78 12.11 -0.74
N ASN A 206 5.92 11.86 -1.75
CA ASN A 206 6.05 10.69 -2.61
C ASN A 206 7.25 10.80 -3.56
N VAL A 207 8.15 9.81 -3.52
CA VAL A 207 9.30 9.71 -4.45
C VAL A 207 8.87 9.64 -5.92
N SER A 208 7.68 9.06 -6.20
CA SER A 208 7.09 9.06 -7.55
C SER A 208 6.71 10.45 -8.07
N LEU A 209 6.62 11.44 -7.17
CA LEU A 209 6.36 12.85 -7.49
C LEU A 209 7.62 13.72 -7.42
N GLY A 210 8.82 13.11 -7.32
CA GLY A 210 10.09 13.82 -7.33
C GLY A 210 10.70 14.12 -5.96
N ALA A 211 10.10 13.65 -4.85
CA ALA A 211 10.70 13.82 -3.53
C ALA A 211 12.06 13.09 -3.45
N GLU A 212 13.05 13.76 -2.88
CA GLU A 212 14.36 13.17 -2.64
C GLU A 212 14.29 12.11 -1.53
N ALA A 213 14.85 10.93 -1.81
CA ALA A 213 14.99 9.86 -0.84
C ALA A 213 16.39 9.90 -0.22
N GLU A 214 16.46 10.05 1.09
CA GLU A 214 17.71 10.01 1.86
C GLU A 214 17.70 8.82 2.82
N LYS A 215 18.88 8.23 3.05
CA LYS A 215 19.03 7.22 4.09
C LYS A 215 18.73 7.82 5.46
N ILE A 216 18.03 7.09 6.30
CA ILE A 216 17.78 7.46 7.69
C ILE A 216 18.00 6.25 8.60
N GLU A 217 18.58 6.51 9.77
CA GLU A 217 18.55 5.55 10.88
C GLU A 217 17.31 5.77 11.70
N ILE A 218 16.59 4.67 11.95
CA ILE A 218 15.37 4.67 12.74
C ILE A 218 15.66 4.21 14.16
N THR A 219 14.93 4.80 15.12
CA THR A 219 15.06 4.47 16.54
C THR A 219 14.44 3.10 16.85
N GLU A 220 14.73 2.53 18.03
CA GLU A 220 14.13 1.26 18.46
C GLU A 220 12.60 1.36 18.57
N ILE A 221 12.07 2.51 19.02
CA ILE A 221 10.62 2.75 19.06
C ILE A 221 10.03 2.72 17.64
N GLU A 222 10.67 3.35 16.68
CA GLU A 222 10.22 3.37 15.28
C GLU A 222 10.29 1.99 14.64
N LYS A 223 11.33 1.18 14.94
CA LYS A 223 11.45 -0.22 14.52
C LYS A 223 10.31 -1.07 15.06
N ASP A 224 10.10 -1.03 16.37
CA ASP A 224 9.03 -1.78 17.04
C ASP A 224 7.65 -1.42 16.47
N ASN A 225 7.42 -0.13 16.23
CA ASN A 225 6.15 0.31 15.65
C ASN A 225 5.98 -0.14 14.20
N ALA A 226 7.05 -0.14 13.39
CA ALA A 226 7.02 -0.63 12.02
C ALA A 226 6.74 -2.14 11.97
N ILE A 227 7.38 -2.93 12.83
CA ILE A 227 7.16 -4.38 12.93
C ILE A 227 5.72 -4.67 13.37
N LYS A 228 5.23 -4.02 14.42
CA LYS A 228 3.83 -4.15 14.87
C LYS A 228 2.82 -3.74 13.79
N ALA A 229 3.12 -2.73 12.98
CA ALA A 229 2.27 -2.34 11.87
C ALA A 229 2.22 -3.43 10.78
N ALA A 230 3.35 -4.07 10.48
CA ALA A 230 3.42 -5.21 9.57
C ALA A 230 2.59 -6.40 10.08
N GLU A 231 2.74 -6.74 11.37
CA GLU A 231 1.96 -7.80 12.03
C GLU A 231 0.46 -7.50 12.03
N ALA A 232 0.07 -6.26 12.31
CA ALA A 232 -1.34 -5.84 12.35
C ALA A 232 -2.07 -6.08 11.02
N VAL A 233 -1.37 -6.02 9.90
CA VAL A 233 -1.93 -6.28 8.58
C VAL A 233 -1.65 -7.69 8.05
N ASP A 234 -1.02 -8.57 8.83
CA ASP A 234 -0.59 -9.92 8.41
C ASP A 234 0.42 -9.88 7.24
N GLY A 235 1.35 -8.93 7.32
CA GLY A 235 2.26 -8.59 6.23
C GLY A 235 3.65 -9.19 6.36
N LYS A 236 4.03 -10.12 5.46
CA LYS A 236 5.41 -10.65 5.38
C LYS A 236 6.40 -9.66 4.77
N LEU A 237 6.01 -9.01 3.68
CA LEU A 237 6.82 -7.99 3.01
C LEU A 237 5.95 -6.76 2.78
N VAL A 238 6.18 -5.73 3.56
CA VAL A 238 5.37 -4.51 3.53
C VAL A 238 6.22 -3.24 3.66
N GLY A 239 5.69 -2.13 3.17
CA GLY A 239 6.25 -0.80 3.38
C GLY A 239 5.39 -0.02 4.36
N ILE A 240 5.99 0.49 5.42
CA ILE A 240 5.33 1.27 6.46
C ILE A 240 5.70 2.74 6.27
N ASP A 241 4.71 3.61 6.14
CA ASP A 241 4.89 5.05 6.09
C ASP A 241 4.50 5.68 7.41
N PHE A 242 5.37 6.48 8.00
CA PHE A 242 5.06 7.17 9.24
C PHE A 242 5.67 8.58 9.32
N ILE A 243 5.04 9.44 10.13
CA ILE A 243 5.61 10.72 10.54
C ILE A 243 6.34 10.50 11.86
N PRO A 244 7.66 10.79 11.94
CA PRO A 244 8.39 10.71 13.21
C PRO A 244 7.80 11.63 14.28
N ALA A 245 7.86 11.21 15.53
CA ALA A 245 7.52 12.06 16.65
C ALA A 245 8.57 13.18 16.81
N LYS A 246 8.22 14.27 17.50
CA LYS A 246 9.18 15.32 17.83
C LYS A 246 10.34 14.80 18.67
N ASN A 247 10.04 13.95 19.64
CA ASN A 247 11.05 13.22 20.42
C ASN A 247 11.05 11.75 19.99
N ARG A 248 11.83 11.43 18.96
CA ARG A 248 11.89 10.11 18.34
C ARG A 248 12.31 8.98 19.29
N GLU A 249 13.10 9.31 20.34
CA GLU A 249 13.60 8.33 21.31
C GLU A 249 12.59 8.00 22.42
N LYS A 250 11.50 8.76 22.55
CA LYS A 250 10.56 8.61 23.66
C LYS A 250 9.11 8.47 23.25
N GLU A 251 8.78 8.86 22.01
CA GLU A 251 7.40 8.94 21.55
C GLU A 251 7.20 8.08 20.31
N GLN A 252 6.01 7.47 20.22
CA GLN A 252 5.63 6.70 19.02
C GLN A 252 5.47 7.61 17.80
N PRO A 253 5.91 7.18 16.60
CA PRO A 253 5.60 7.84 15.35
C PRO A 253 4.11 7.73 15.03
N TYR A 254 3.62 8.59 14.14
CA TYR A 254 2.28 8.45 13.59
C TYR A 254 2.30 7.55 12.34
N ILE A 255 1.76 6.34 12.43
CA ILE A 255 1.61 5.46 11.26
C ILE A 255 0.57 6.07 10.31
N LEU A 256 0.97 6.28 9.05
CA LEU A 256 0.13 6.88 8.01
C LEU A 256 -0.50 5.84 7.09
N GLU A 257 0.29 4.84 6.71
CA GLU A 257 -0.09 3.84 5.71
C GLU A 257 0.78 2.60 5.82
N VAL A 258 0.19 1.44 5.51
CA VAL A 258 0.91 0.19 5.28
C VAL A 258 0.66 -0.27 3.85
N ASN A 259 1.73 -0.48 3.11
CA ASN A 259 1.70 -0.86 1.70
C ASN A 259 2.04 -2.34 1.55
N SER A 260 1.08 -3.17 1.13
CA SER A 260 1.28 -4.61 0.91
C SER A 260 2.12 -4.95 -0.33
N MET A 261 2.23 -4.02 -1.28
CA MET A 261 3.07 -4.16 -2.47
C MET A 261 4.00 -2.96 -2.61
N PRO A 262 4.96 -2.78 -1.68
CA PRO A 262 5.81 -1.60 -1.67
C PRO A 262 6.70 -1.54 -2.91
N GLY A 263 6.94 -0.33 -3.42
CA GLY A 263 7.98 -0.08 -4.41
C GLY A 263 9.35 -0.17 -3.77
N PHE A 264 10.29 -0.85 -4.42
CA PHE A 264 11.64 -1.07 -3.90
C PHE A 264 12.63 0.03 -4.31
N SER A 265 12.37 0.72 -5.42
CA SER A 265 13.32 1.61 -6.09
C SER A 265 13.89 2.73 -5.19
N GLY A 266 13.11 3.27 -4.26
CA GLY A 266 13.58 4.32 -3.36
C GLY A 266 14.62 3.79 -2.36
N ILE A 267 14.34 2.67 -1.71
CA ILE A 267 15.26 2.05 -0.75
C ILE A 267 16.44 1.39 -1.47
N GLU A 268 16.23 0.78 -2.63
CA GLU A 268 17.30 0.19 -3.45
C GLU A 268 18.39 1.21 -3.82
N LYS A 269 18.03 2.48 -4.07
CA LYS A 269 18.98 3.56 -4.35
C LYS A 269 19.89 3.91 -3.17
N ILE A 270 19.45 3.70 -1.95
CA ILE A 270 20.17 4.05 -0.73
C ILE A 270 20.77 2.83 0.00
N LYS A 271 20.27 1.63 -0.30
CA LYS A 271 20.76 0.34 0.16
C LYS A 271 20.81 -0.62 -1.02
N ASN A 272 21.98 -0.73 -1.67
CA ASN A 272 22.16 -1.66 -2.78
C ASN A 272 21.88 -3.11 -2.36
N GLY A 273 21.25 -3.89 -3.24
CA GLY A 273 21.04 -5.32 -3.05
C GLY A 273 19.80 -5.70 -2.24
N LEU A 274 18.88 -4.75 -1.99
CA LEU A 274 17.62 -5.02 -1.31
C LEU A 274 16.81 -6.15 -1.99
N THR A 275 16.69 -6.07 -3.32
CA THR A 275 15.98 -7.10 -4.10
C THR A 275 16.63 -8.48 -3.96
N GLN A 276 17.96 -8.52 -3.97
CA GLN A 276 18.71 -9.75 -3.76
C GLN A 276 18.48 -10.33 -2.36
N GLU A 277 18.50 -9.50 -1.34
CA GLU A 277 18.23 -9.89 0.06
C GLU A 277 16.84 -10.51 0.22
N ILE A 278 15.80 -9.91 -0.39
CA ILE A 278 14.44 -10.45 -0.42
C ILE A 278 14.39 -11.82 -1.11
N LEU A 279 15.07 -11.99 -2.26
CA LEU A 279 15.13 -13.25 -2.98
C LEU A 279 15.86 -14.33 -2.19
N GLU A 280 17.00 -14.00 -1.56
CA GLU A 280 17.76 -14.94 -0.72
C GLU A 280 16.94 -15.38 0.50
N HIS A 281 16.21 -14.45 1.15
CA HIS A 281 15.33 -14.79 2.26
C HIS A 281 14.31 -15.87 1.85
N PHE A 282 13.65 -15.71 0.70
CA PHE A 282 12.64 -16.65 0.22
C PHE A 282 13.19 -17.88 -0.50
N LYS A 283 14.50 -17.97 -0.80
CA LYS A 283 15.14 -19.24 -1.18
C LYS A 283 15.12 -20.25 -0.04
N ASN A 284 15.21 -19.78 1.20
CA ASN A 284 15.01 -20.63 2.37
C ASN A 284 13.52 -20.93 2.56
N ARG A 285 13.13 -22.19 2.34
CA ARG A 285 11.73 -22.62 2.44
C ARG A 285 11.18 -22.65 3.87
N ASP A 286 12.03 -22.64 4.89
CA ASP A 286 11.57 -22.54 6.27
C ASP A 286 10.89 -21.20 6.54
N ASN A 287 11.26 -20.15 5.80
CA ASN A 287 10.64 -18.83 5.86
C ASN A 287 9.24 -18.79 5.21
N TRP A 288 8.82 -19.86 4.52
CA TRP A 288 7.47 -19.93 3.92
C TRP A 288 6.39 -20.28 4.94
N ARG A 289 6.78 -20.88 6.07
CA ARG A 289 5.85 -21.44 7.08
C ARG A 289 5.63 -20.54 8.30
N LYS A 290 6.35 -19.45 8.38
CA LYS A 290 6.27 -18.51 9.51
C LYS A 290 5.08 -17.56 9.39
#